data_50d4760c42221c1ab363eff51a13dc61
#
_entry.id   50d4760c42221c1ab363eff51a13dc61
#
_cell.length_a   1.000
_cell.length_b   1.000
_cell.length_c   1.000
_cell.angle_alpha   90.00
_cell.angle_beta   90.00
_cell.angle_gamma   90.00
#
_symmetry.space_group_name_H-M   'P 1'
#
loop_
_entity.id
_entity.type
_entity.pdbx_description
1 polymer ?
#
loop_
_entity_poly.entity_id
_entity_poly.type
_entity_poly.pdbx_seq_one_letter_code
_entity_poly.pdbx_strand_id
1 'polypeptide(L)'
;MIDRTINPNKDLKLNTTNIDRSNLLPQFHKMDNGNNIVCFNSQNVDIVKIDFVFEAGKAYQSHMLSAMIANKLITEGTSKHTAKEIAEILDYRGIYIDKNIDSTTATVSVLMVKKYVLEILPLLHEILTDAVFPENEFQITINKSKQ
;
A
#
# COMPACT_ATOMS: atom_id res chain seq x y z
N MET A 1 5.55 37.66 -33.27
CA MET A 1 5.11 36.71 -34.30
C MET A 1 5.77 35.39 -33.92
N ILE A 2 4.99 34.41 -33.43
CA ILE A 2 5.53 33.10 -33.01
C ILE A 2 5.67 32.26 -34.28
N ASP A 3 6.89 31.87 -34.62
CA ASP A 3 7.13 30.92 -35.71
C ASP A 3 6.55 29.56 -35.40
N ARG A 4 5.49 29.18 -36.12
CA ARG A 4 4.76 27.92 -35.97
C ARG A 4 5.28 26.81 -36.87
N THR A 5 6.43 27.00 -37.51
CA THR A 5 7.02 26.01 -38.43
C THR A 5 7.89 24.95 -37.71
N ILE A 6 8.10 25.08 -36.40
CA ILE A 6 8.81 24.08 -35.61
C ILE A 6 7.91 22.85 -35.47
N ASN A 7 8.24 21.80 -36.24
CA ASN A 7 7.60 20.51 -36.07
C ASN A 7 8.12 19.88 -34.76
N PRO A 8 7.33 19.80 -33.69
CA PRO A 8 7.80 19.32 -32.39
C PRO A 8 8.23 17.84 -32.41
N ASN A 9 7.92 17.10 -33.49
CA ASN A 9 8.24 15.67 -33.58
C ASN A 9 9.49 15.38 -34.43
N LYS A 10 10.17 16.41 -34.99
CA LYS A 10 11.27 16.18 -35.94
C LYS A 10 12.56 15.69 -35.27
N ASP A 11 12.73 15.90 -33.99
CA ASP A 11 13.95 15.58 -33.23
C ASP A 11 13.75 14.71 -32.00
N LEU A 12 12.56 14.16 -31.77
CA LEU A 12 12.34 13.13 -30.76
C LEU A 12 12.89 11.80 -31.29
N LYS A 13 14.23 11.68 -31.31
CA LYS A 13 14.84 10.36 -31.28
C LYS A 13 14.57 9.79 -29.90
N LEU A 14 13.50 9.02 -29.77
CA LEU A 14 13.34 8.10 -28.68
C LEU A 14 14.56 7.16 -28.75
N ASN A 15 15.59 7.46 -27.96
CA ASN A 15 16.60 6.48 -27.65
C ASN A 15 15.85 5.36 -26.94
N THR A 16 15.46 4.36 -27.71
CA THR A 16 15.09 3.05 -27.17
C THR A 16 16.39 2.44 -26.65
N THR A 17 16.87 2.97 -25.52
CA THR A 17 17.84 2.24 -24.72
C THR A 17 17.17 0.90 -24.45
N ASN A 18 17.85 -0.19 -24.77
CA ASN A 18 17.42 -1.52 -24.42
C ASN A 18 17.21 -1.53 -22.91
N ILE A 19 15.95 -1.36 -22.48
CA ILE A 19 15.57 -1.53 -21.10
C ILE A 19 15.80 -3.01 -20.83
N ASP A 20 16.81 -3.31 -20.04
CA ASP A 20 17.03 -4.67 -19.57
C ASP A 20 15.81 -5.09 -18.74
N ARG A 21 14.92 -5.85 -19.38
CA ARG A 21 13.67 -6.32 -18.79
C ARG A 21 13.89 -7.53 -17.89
N SER A 22 15.09 -8.10 -17.81
CA SER A 22 15.38 -9.28 -16.99
C SER A 22 15.09 -9.02 -15.51
N ASN A 23 15.29 -7.78 -15.06
CA ASN A 23 15.03 -7.34 -13.69
C ASN A 23 13.57 -6.96 -13.41
N LEU A 24 12.71 -6.93 -14.44
CA LEU A 24 11.28 -6.62 -14.32
C LEU A 24 10.41 -7.89 -14.25
N LEU A 25 11.01 -9.07 -14.33
CA LEU A 25 10.27 -10.32 -14.25
C LEU A 25 9.90 -10.60 -12.77
N PRO A 26 8.65 -10.95 -12.50
CA PRO A 26 8.20 -11.32 -11.16
C PRO A 26 8.88 -12.61 -10.71
N GLN A 27 9.33 -12.63 -9.46
CA GLN A 27 9.78 -13.82 -8.76
C GLN A 27 8.67 -14.29 -7.84
N PHE A 28 8.33 -15.56 -7.93
CA PHE A 28 7.25 -16.15 -7.12
C PHE A 28 7.87 -17.01 -6.01
N HIS A 29 7.47 -16.74 -4.77
CA HIS A 29 7.87 -17.50 -3.59
C HIS A 29 6.62 -17.98 -2.87
N LYS A 30 6.60 -19.26 -2.51
CA LYS A 30 5.54 -19.82 -1.68
C LYS A 30 6.01 -19.85 -0.23
N MET A 31 5.21 -19.32 0.67
CA MET A 31 5.48 -19.35 2.11
C MET A 31 5.01 -20.68 2.73
N ASP A 32 5.54 -21.01 3.92
CA ASP A 32 5.17 -22.23 4.64
C ASP A 32 3.69 -22.27 5.06
N ASN A 33 3.07 -21.07 5.24
CA ASN A 33 1.64 -20.94 5.53
C ASN A 33 0.73 -21.05 4.30
N GLY A 34 1.31 -21.35 3.11
CA GLY A 34 0.60 -21.50 1.85
C GLY A 34 0.39 -20.20 1.05
N ASN A 35 0.68 -19.05 1.62
CA ASN A 35 0.58 -17.77 0.92
C ASN A 35 1.67 -17.62 -0.14
N ASN A 36 1.41 -16.82 -1.16
CA ASN A 36 2.36 -16.50 -2.22
C ASN A 36 2.92 -15.09 -2.03
N ILE A 37 4.22 -14.94 -2.28
CA ILE A 37 4.88 -13.64 -2.40
C ILE A 37 5.29 -13.48 -3.86
N VAL A 38 4.98 -12.32 -4.43
CA VAL A 38 5.43 -11.92 -5.76
C VAL A 38 6.38 -10.73 -5.59
N CYS A 39 7.63 -10.92 -5.99
CA CYS A 39 8.67 -9.91 -5.85
C CYS A 39 9.08 -9.36 -7.21
N PHE A 40 9.18 -8.04 -7.30
CA PHE A 40 9.82 -7.35 -8.41
C PHE A 40 11.09 -6.67 -7.88
N ASN A 41 12.22 -7.03 -8.42
CA ASN A 41 13.49 -6.43 -8.01
C ASN A 41 13.85 -5.26 -8.92
N SER A 42 13.91 -4.05 -8.38
CA SER A 42 14.42 -2.87 -9.08
C SER A 42 15.84 -2.58 -8.61
N GLN A 43 16.80 -2.63 -9.55
CA GLN A 43 18.19 -2.31 -9.23
C GLN A 43 18.33 -0.82 -8.92
N ASN A 44 19.22 -0.49 -7.98
CA ASN A 44 19.57 0.90 -7.61
C ASN A 44 18.44 1.75 -7.01
N VAL A 45 17.45 1.13 -6.39
CA VAL A 45 16.39 1.84 -5.68
C VAL A 45 16.39 1.42 -4.22
N ASP A 46 16.53 2.40 -3.32
CA ASP A 46 16.52 2.20 -1.88
C ASP A 46 15.10 2.24 -1.27
N ILE A 47 14.09 2.23 -2.12
CA ILE A 47 12.68 2.26 -1.71
C ILE A 47 12.08 0.87 -1.93
N VAL A 48 11.31 0.42 -0.96
CA VAL A 48 10.53 -0.82 -1.01
C VAL A 48 9.05 -0.48 -0.90
N LYS A 49 8.26 -1.07 -1.78
CA LYS A 49 6.80 -1.10 -1.66
C LYS A 49 6.37 -2.53 -1.33
N ILE A 50 5.55 -2.67 -0.30
CA ILE A 50 4.94 -3.95 0.09
C ILE A 50 3.42 -3.78 -0.02
N ASP A 51 2.79 -4.64 -0.80
CA ASP A 51 1.33 -4.68 -0.90
C ASP A 51 0.81 -5.96 -0.23
N PHE A 52 0.03 -5.79 0.84
CA PHE A 52 -0.73 -6.87 1.47
C PHE A 52 -2.11 -6.91 0.83
N VAL A 53 -2.40 -7.97 0.09
CA VAL A 53 -3.64 -8.11 -0.68
C VAL A 53 -4.49 -9.22 -0.06
N PHE A 54 -5.72 -8.88 0.29
CA PHE A 54 -6.68 -9.79 0.91
C PHE A 54 -7.91 -9.95 0.01
N GLU A 55 -8.45 -11.14 -0.08
CA GLU A 55 -9.75 -11.41 -0.70
C GLU A 55 -10.88 -10.97 0.23
N ALA A 56 -10.95 -9.68 0.49
CA ALA A 56 -11.82 -9.03 1.46
C ALA A 56 -12.47 -7.76 0.89
N GLY A 57 -12.70 -7.73 -0.43
CA GLY A 57 -13.33 -6.61 -1.10
C GLY A 57 -14.83 -6.49 -0.81
N LYS A 58 -15.45 -5.51 -1.46
CA LYS A 58 -16.88 -5.17 -1.24
C LYS A 58 -17.83 -6.34 -1.51
N ALA A 59 -17.46 -7.29 -2.38
CA ALA A 59 -18.27 -8.46 -2.70
C ALA A 59 -18.36 -9.48 -1.56
N TYR A 60 -17.39 -9.47 -0.64
CA TYR A 60 -17.31 -10.42 0.48
C TYR A 60 -17.89 -9.87 1.79
N GLN A 61 -18.31 -8.60 1.82
CA GLN A 61 -18.83 -7.98 3.03
C GLN A 61 -20.22 -8.51 3.39
N SER A 62 -20.43 -8.84 4.67
CA SER A 62 -21.73 -9.25 5.20
C SER A 62 -22.69 -8.09 5.46
N HIS A 63 -22.13 -6.89 5.72
CA HIS A 63 -22.89 -5.66 5.96
C HIS A 63 -22.37 -4.56 5.05
N MET A 64 -23.27 -3.71 4.57
CA MET A 64 -22.91 -2.57 3.73
C MET A 64 -21.83 -1.71 4.41
N LEU A 65 -20.79 -1.37 3.67
CA LEU A 65 -19.63 -0.55 4.11
C LEU A 65 -18.67 -1.22 5.10
N SER A 66 -18.95 -2.44 5.61
CA SER A 66 -18.09 -3.07 6.61
C SER A 66 -16.66 -3.26 6.14
N ALA A 67 -16.46 -3.72 4.90
CA ALA A 67 -15.13 -3.88 4.31
C ALA A 67 -14.38 -2.53 4.19
N MET A 68 -15.08 -1.47 3.77
CA MET A 68 -14.50 -0.13 3.65
C MET A 68 -14.11 0.42 5.02
N ILE A 69 -14.97 0.27 6.02
CA ILE A 69 -14.73 0.77 7.36
C ILE A 69 -13.56 0.02 8.00
N ALA A 70 -13.54 -1.32 7.92
CA ALA A 70 -12.45 -2.13 8.42
C ALA A 70 -11.10 -1.73 7.81
N ASN A 71 -11.04 -1.61 6.47
CA ASN A 71 -9.83 -1.20 5.79
C ASN A 71 -9.39 0.22 6.18
N LYS A 72 -10.32 1.13 6.39
CA LYS A 72 -10.01 2.51 6.80
C LYS A 72 -9.48 2.58 8.22
N LEU A 73 -10.05 1.81 9.13
CA LEU A 73 -9.74 1.86 10.56
C LEU A 73 -8.59 0.95 10.99
N ILE A 74 -8.00 0.16 10.09
CA ILE A 74 -6.96 -0.82 10.42
C ILE A 74 -5.72 -0.20 11.10
N THR A 75 -5.47 1.08 10.90
CA THR A 75 -4.34 1.82 11.51
C THR A 75 -4.74 2.67 12.71
N GLU A 76 -6.01 2.61 13.14
CA GLU A 76 -6.52 3.45 14.24
C GLU A 76 -6.21 2.90 15.63
N GLY A 77 -5.32 1.92 15.70
CA GLY A 77 -4.77 1.34 16.91
C GLY A 77 -4.69 -0.17 16.88
N THR A 78 -3.88 -0.70 17.76
CA THR A 78 -3.73 -2.13 18.03
C THR A 78 -3.90 -2.38 19.53
N SER A 79 -3.81 -3.63 19.97
CA SER A 79 -3.81 -3.92 21.42
C SER A 79 -2.60 -3.35 22.16
N LYS A 80 -1.50 -2.99 21.45
CA LYS A 80 -0.24 -2.53 22.04
C LYS A 80 0.07 -1.07 21.75
N HIS A 81 -0.41 -0.54 20.64
CA HIS A 81 -0.12 0.82 20.20
C HIS A 81 -1.40 1.59 19.90
N THR A 82 -1.46 2.82 20.34
CA THR A 82 -2.49 3.77 19.94
C THR A 82 -2.30 4.25 18.50
N ALA A 83 -3.33 4.79 17.87
CA ALA A 83 -3.24 5.40 16.55
C ALA A 83 -2.12 6.46 16.46
N LYS A 84 -1.99 7.26 17.53
CA LYS A 84 -0.96 8.31 17.62
C LYS A 84 0.45 7.72 17.62
N GLU A 85 0.70 6.68 18.42
CA GLU A 85 2.00 6.02 18.49
C GLU A 85 2.35 5.36 17.15
N ILE A 86 1.39 4.71 16.49
CA ILE A 86 1.57 4.15 15.15
C ILE A 86 1.96 5.26 14.16
N ALA A 87 1.23 6.38 14.14
CA ALA A 87 1.53 7.50 13.27
C ALA A 87 2.92 8.07 13.53
N GLU A 88 3.30 8.30 14.80
CA GLU A 88 4.63 8.82 15.18
C GLU A 88 5.76 7.87 14.75
N ILE A 89 5.58 6.54 14.90
CA ILE A 89 6.57 5.54 14.46
C ILE A 89 6.76 5.59 12.95
N LEU A 90 5.67 5.68 12.19
CA LEU A 90 5.69 5.71 10.73
C LEU A 90 6.28 7.03 10.20
N ASP A 91 5.81 8.16 10.72
CA ASP A 91 6.22 9.50 10.30
C ASP A 91 7.72 9.74 10.57
N TYR A 92 8.21 9.32 11.75
CA TYR A 92 9.64 9.45 12.09
C TYR A 92 10.57 8.74 11.09
N ARG A 93 10.07 7.67 10.43
CA ARG A 93 10.84 6.89 9.43
C ARG A 93 10.48 7.23 7.99
N GLY A 94 9.55 8.17 7.78
CA GLY A 94 9.05 8.52 6.46
C GLY A 94 8.36 7.35 5.76
N ILE A 95 7.61 6.54 6.52
CA ILE A 95 6.87 5.39 6.00
C ILE A 95 5.45 5.83 5.66
N TYR A 96 5.03 5.53 4.45
CA TYR A 96 3.69 5.84 3.98
C TYR A 96 2.85 4.56 3.88
N ILE A 97 1.65 4.59 4.46
CA ILE A 97 0.65 3.53 4.35
C ILE A 97 -0.54 4.04 3.55
N ASP A 98 -0.88 3.34 2.48
CA ASP A 98 -2.10 3.55 1.71
C ASP A 98 -3.04 2.36 1.86
N LYS A 99 -4.33 2.66 1.88
CA LYS A 99 -5.39 1.66 2.10
C LYS A 99 -6.42 1.78 0.98
N ASN A 100 -6.56 0.74 0.21
CA ASN A 100 -7.51 0.68 -0.91
C ASN A 100 -8.44 -0.51 -0.79
N ILE A 101 -9.65 -0.36 -1.29
CA ILE A 101 -10.63 -1.43 -1.39
C ILE A 101 -11.37 -1.35 -2.71
N ASP A 102 -11.40 -2.45 -3.41
CA ASP A 102 -12.19 -2.62 -4.64
C ASP A 102 -13.31 -3.66 -4.46
N SER A 103 -13.80 -4.22 -5.57
CA SER A 103 -14.89 -5.19 -5.54
C SER A 103 -14.51 -6.50 -4.87
N THR A 104 -13.29 -6.99 -5.09
CA THR A 104 -12.85 -8.34 -4.67
C THR A 104 -11.73 -8.30 -3.65
N THR A 105 -10.90 -7.26 -3.65
CA THR A 105 -9.72 -7.18 -2.79
C THR A 105 -9.74 -5.97 -1.87
N ALA A 106 -9.13 -6.12 -0.70
CA ALA A 106 -8.68 -5.05 0.17
C ALA A 106 -7.15 -5.07 0.18
N THR A 107 -6.54 -3.92 -0.01
CA THR A 107 -5.09 -3.78 -0.11
C THR A 107 -4.58 -2.78 0.92
N VAL A 108 -3.52 -3.17 1.63
CA VAL A 108 -2.72 -2.27 2.46
C VAL A 108 -1.35 -2.17 1.82
N SER A 109 -1.02 -0.99 1.30
CA SER A 109 0.25 -0.70 0.63
C SER A 109 1.16 0.07 1.58
N VAL A 110 2.39 -0.36 1.71
CA VAL A 110 3.40 0.28 2.56
C VAL A 110 4.60 0.66 1.71
N LEU A 111 4.94 1.95 1.71
CA LEU A 111 6.09 2.49 1.00
C LEU A 111 7.12 2.98 2.02
N MET A 112 8.36 2.49 1.93
CA MET A 112 9.41 2.80 2.90
C MET A 112 10.80 2.72 2.30
N VAL A 113 11.78 3.28 2.99
CA VAL A 113 13.20 3.07 2.66
C VAL A 113 13.61 1.67 3.11
N LYS A 114 14.37 0.96 2.27
CA LYS A 114 14.78 -0.45 2.44
C LYS A 114 15.38 -0.75 3.82
N LYS A 115 16.14 0.17 4.39
CA LYS A 115 16.78 -0.02 5.71
C LYS A 115 15.80 -0.23 6.86
N TYR A 116 14.55 0.26 6.73
CA TYR A 116 13.54 0.16 7.78
C TYR A 116 12.65 -1.09 7.68
N VAL A 117 12.76 -1.88 6.60
CA VAL A 117 11.88 -3.03 6.35
C VAL A 117 11.84 -3.99 7.55
N LEU A 118 12.99 -4.46 8.01
CA LEU A 118 13.04 -5.44 9.10
C LEU A 118 12.58 -4.86 10.44
N GLU A 119 12.80 -3.57 10.66
CA GLU A 119 12.40 -2.87 11.88
C GLU A 119 10.89 -2.70 11.98
N ILE A 120 10.23 -2.44 10.82
CA ILE A 120 8.80 -2.13 10.79
C ILE A 120 7.90 -3.35 10.61
N LEU A 121 8.42 -4.47 10.10
CA LEU A 121 7.63 -5.69 9.89
C LEU A 121 6.84 -6.15 11.13
N PRO A 122 7.37 -6.11 12.37
CA PRO A 122 6.58 -6.46 13.56
C PRO A 122 5.37 -5.56 13.77
N LEU A 123 5.51 -4.25 13.55
CA LEU A 123 4.39 -3.31 13.65
C LEU A 123 3.36 -3.55 12.54
N LEU A 124 3.81 -3.80 11.31
CA LEU A 124 2.89 -4.14 10.21
C LEU A 124 2.12 -5.44 10.48
N HIS A 125 2.80 -6.45 11.02
CA HIS A 125 2.13 -7.68 11.46
C HIS A 125 1.07 -7.37 12.50
N GLU A 126 1.38 -6.58 13.51
CA GLU A 126 0.45 -6.19 14.57
C GLU A 126 -0.76 -5.41 14.00
N ILE A 127 -0.54 -4.43 13.13
CA ILE A 127 -1.60 -3.68 12.45
C ILE A 127 -2.54 -4.61 11.66
N LEU A 128 -1.99 -5.64 11.00
CA LEU A 128 -2.78 -6.53 10.14
C LEU A 128 -3.50 -7.64 10.92
N THR A 129 -3.02 -8.02 12.12
CA THR A 129 -3.55 -9.19 12.86
C THR A 129 -4.19 -8.83 14.19
N ASP A 130 -3.91 -7.66 14.74
CA ASP A 130 -4.30 -7.26 16.11
C ASP A 130 -4.88 -5.83 16.16
N ALA A 131 -5.43 -5.36 15.02
CA ALA A 131 -6.08 -4.07 14.94
C ALA A 131 -7.27 -3.99 15.89
N VAL A 132 -7.38 -2.90 16.65
CA VAL A 132 -8.57 -2.52 17.37
C VAL A 132 -9.35 -1.48 16.58
N PHE A 133 -10.67 -1.53 16.68
CA PHE A 133 -11.56 -0.61 15.97
C PHE A 133 -12.24 0.30 17.01
N PRO A 134 -11.65 1.46 17.38
CA PRO A 134 -12.20 2.32 18.41
C PRO A 134 -13.58 2.82 18.02
N GLU A 135 -14.54 2.70 18.94
CA GLU A 135 -15.96 3.06 18.70
C GLU A 135 -16.11 4.50 18.20
N ASN A 136 -15.35 5.44 18.75
CA ASN A 136 -15.37 6.84 18.34
C ASN A 136 -15.01 7.00 16.86
N GLU A 137 -13.90 6.36 16.41
CA GLU A 137 -13.44 6.42 15.03
C GLU A 137 -14.42 5.72 14.08
N PHE A 138 -15.01 4.65 14.55
CA PHE A 138 -16.07 3.94 13.83
C PHE A 138 -17.28 4.85 13.59
N GLN A 139 -17.78 5.53 14.60
CA GLN A 139 -18.92 6.45 14.49
C GLN A 139 -18.60 7.64 13.58
N ILE A 140 -17.41 8.24 13.70
CA ILE A 140 -16.96 9.32 12.84
C ILE A 140 -16.94 8.85 11.37
N THR A 141 -16.41 7.64 11.13
CA THR A 141 -16.28 7.10 9.77
C THR A 141 -17.64 6.80 9.15
N ILE A 142 -18.57 6.22 9.90
CA ILE A 142 -19.96 5.99 9.44
C ILE A 142 -20.63 7.32 9.09
N ASN A 143 -20.54 8.32 9.95
CA ASN A 143 -21.20 9.61 9.73
C ASN A 143 -20.67 10.32 8.47
N LYS A 144 -19.35 10.25 8.23
CA LYS A 144 -18.73 10.76 6.99
C LYS A 144 -19.15 9.98 5.72
N SER A 145 -19.47 8.71 5.87
CA SER A 145 -19.86 7.86 4.74
C SER A 145 -21.34 7.96 4.35
N LYS A 146 -22.16 8.62 5.18
CA LYS A 146 -23.58 8.88 4.92
C LYS A 146 -23.84 10.22 4.22
N GLN A 147 -22.84 11.08 4.13
CA GLN A 147 -22.87 12.34 3.40
C GLN A 147 -22.49 12.15 1.92
#